data_37133c97dcb5ccda2df7bebcfafb843c
#
_entry.id   37133c97dcb5ccda2df7bebcfafb843c
#
_cell.length_a   1.000
_cell.length_b   1.000
_cell.length_c   1.000
_cell.angle_alpha   90.00
_cell.angle_beta   90.00
_cell.angle_gamma   90.00
#
_symmetry.space_group_name_H-M   'P 1'
#
loop_
_entity.id
_entity.type
_entity.pdbx_description
1 polymer ?
#
loop_
_entity_poly.entity_id
_entity_poly.type
_entity_poly.pdbx_seq_one_letter_code
_entity_poly.pdbx_strand_id
1 'polypeptide(L)'
;MWWTTNVRNCTRRSFLKEGSKTNLEKKIRGIGLLPLKTTFLAQKITRQTYSKSIWPCSSEIKGFEIHNGITELDKSQKSLKIMPIFKDAELGWYRENEGGGTISGTYLHGIFENDEWRAQYINVIRKNKKLPTVDKKTRSYKIKRESIIDNLANEFNKHLNISSLLN
;
A
#
# COMPACT_ATOMS: atom_id res chain seq x y z
N MET A 1 8.04 -5.85 3.61
CA MET A 1 8.06 -5.23 2.28
C MET A 1 7.84 -3.73 2.48
N TRP A 2 8.89 -2.95 2.35
CA TRP A 2 8.89 -1.52 2.67
C TRP A 2 8.40 -0.77 1.43
N TRP A 3 7.22 -0.20 1.50
CA TRP A 3 6.75 0.72 0.49
C TRP A 3 7.23 2.12 0.85
N THR A 4 8.28 2.56 0.22
CA THR A 4 8.66 3.97 0.29
C THR A 4 7.65 4.75 -0.53
N THR A 5 6.84 5.55 0.12
CA THR A 5 6.08 6.62 -0.54
C THR A 5 7.07 7.54 -1.24
N ASN A 6 7.10 7.49 -2.56
CA ASN A 6 7.94 8.34 -3.39
C ASN A 6 7.35 9.74 -3.44
N VAL A 7 7.50 10.47 -2.37
CA VAL A 7 6.99 11.83 -2.20
C VAL A 7 8.10 12.82 -2.54
N ARG A 8 7.81 13.81 -3.40
CA ARG A 8 8.78 14.86 -3.73
C ARG A 8 9.12 15.77 -2.55
N ASN A 9 8.14 16.02 -1.69
CA ASN A 9 8.31 16.83 -0.50
C ASN A 9 7.63 16.15 0.68
N CYS A 10 8.42 15.82 1.70
CA CYS A 10 7.93 15.34 2.97
C CYS A 10 8.13 16.45 4.00
N THR A 11 7.05 16.94 4.58
CA THR A 11 7.12 17.92 5.68
C THR A 11 6.94 17.17 6.99
N ARG A 12 8.00 17.04 7.77
CA ARG A 12 7.94 16.49 9.12
C ARG A 12 7.74 17.64 10.09
N ARG A 13 6.60 17.69 10.79
CA ARG A 13 6.51 18.46 12.04
C ARG A 13 7.32 17.71 13.09
N SER A 14 8.45 18.24 13.49
CA SER A 14 9.16 17.75 14.66
C SER A 14 8.37 18.17 15.90
N PHE A 15 7.74 17.22 16.58
CA PHE A 15 7.24 17.45 17.93
C PHE A 15 8.45 17.50 18.85
N LEU A 16 8.86 18.72 19.21
CA LEU A 16 9.76 18.93 20.31
C LEU A 16 8.97 18.75 21.60
N LYS A 17 9.61 18.13 22.61
CA LYS A 17 9.08 18.01 23.97
C LYS A 17 8.51 19.35 24.45
N GLU A 18 7.44 19.29 25.25
CA GLU A 18 6.83 20.46 25.88
C GLU A 18 7.88 21.44 26.42
N GLY A 19 7.83 22.67 25.92
CA GLY A 19 8.71 23.76 26.36
C GLY A 19 9.45 24.54 25.26
N SER A 20 9.50 24.09 24.02
CA SER A 20 10.18 24.80 22.94
C SER A 20 9.20 25.47 21.99
N LYS A 21 9.22 26.82 21.97
CA LYS A 21 8.31 27.67 21.17
C LYS A 21 8.64 27.78 19.67
N THR A 22 9.47 26.93 19.10
CA THR A 22 9.83 26.98 17.69
C THR A 22 9.36 25.72 16.96
N ASN A 23 8.16 25.79 16.35
CA ASN A 23 7.68 24.83 15.36
C ASN A 23 8.50 24.98 14.06
N LEU A 24 9.70 24.41 14.00
CA LEU A 24 10.49 24.35 12.79
C LEU A 24 9.90 23.25 11.88
N GLU A 25 9.14 23.66 10.87
CA GLU A 25 8.73 22.78 9.81
C GLU A 25 9.95 22.37 8.98
N LYS A 26 10.42 21.16 9.17
CA LYS A 26 11.51 20.60 8.35
C LYS A 26 10.94 20.00 7.08
N LYS A 27 11.21 20.62 5.93
CA LYS A 27 10.89 20.06 4.60
C LYS A 27 12.01 19.14 4.15
N ILE A 28 11.66 17.91 3.78
CA ILE A 28 12.59 16.92 3.25
C ILE A 28 12.13 16.58 1.83
N ARG A 29 13.08 16.65 0.89
CA ARG A 29 12.80 16.28 -0.50
C ARG A 29 12.76 14.76 -0.62
N GLY A 30 11.67 14.22 -1.18
CA GLY A 30 11.54 12.81 -1.53
C GLY A 30 12.15 12.48 -2.90
N ILE A 31 12.06 11.21 -3.32
CA ILE A 31 12.61 10.71 -4.60
C ILE A 31 11.93 11.37 -5.82
N GLY A 32 10.68 11.82 -5.68
CA GLY A 32 9.99 12.61 -6.71
C GLY A 32 9.39 11.80 -7.86
N LEU A 33 9.13 10.52 -7.67
CA LEU A 33 8.50 9.69 -8.70
C LEU A 33 7.01 9.98 -8.88
N LEU A 34 6.32 10.38 -7.81
CA LEU A 34 4.93 10.86 -7.85
C LEU A 34 4.90 12.31 -7.39
N PRO A 35 4.08 13.18 -8.00
CA PRO A 35 3.93 14.58 -7.61
C PRO A 35 3.04 14.71 -6.37
N LEU A 36 3.54 14.19 -5.27
CA LEU A 36 2.83 14.13 -3.99
C LEU A 36 3.60 14.89 -2.92
N LYS A 37 2.87 15.48 -1.99
CA LYS A 37 3.38 16.10 -0.77
C LYS A 37 2.73 15.41 0.43
N THR A 38 3.56 14.92 1.35
CA THR A 38 3.07 14.32 2.60
C THR A 38 3.39 15.23 3.78
N THR A 39 2.38 15.55 4.57
CA THR A 39 2.53 16.26 5.84
C THR A 39 2.37 15.25 6.97
N PHE A 40 3.41 15.06 7.78
CA PHE A 40 3.34 14.16 8.93
C PHE A 40 2.58 14.81 10.08
N LEU A 41 1.68 14.05 10.66
CA LEU A 41 0.88 14.44 11.83
C LEU A 41 1.33 13.66 13.05
N ALA A 42 1.01 14.18 14.26
CA ALA A 42 1.24 13.45 15.51
C ALA A 42 0.38 12.19 15.60
N GLN A 43 -0.85 12.30 15.12
CA GLN A 43 -1.80 11.20 15.18
C GLN A 43 -1.50 10.15 14.11
N LYS A 44 -1.37 8.91 14.54
CA LYS A 44 -1.24 7.74 13.69
C LYS A 44 -2.62 7.24 13.26
N ILE A 45 -2.80 7.00 11.99
CA ILE A 45 -3.96 6.27 11.47
C ILE A 45 -3.61 4.78 11.51
N THR A 46 -4.46 3.99 12.17
CA THR A 46 -4.36 2.54 12.20
C THR A 46 -5.78 1.99 12.14
N ARG A 47 -6.17 1.50 10.97
CA ARG A 47 -7.53 0.98 10.77
C ARG A 47 -7.57 -0.08 9.68
N GLN A 48 -8.54 -1.00 9.79
CA GLN A 48 -8.94 -1.84 8.68
C GLN A 48 -9.76 -1.00 7.69
N THR A 49 -9.45 -1.12 6.42
CA THR A 49 -10.05 -0.30 5.37
C THR A 49 -10.61 -1.18 4.27
N TYR A 50 -11.84 -0.85 3.87
CA TYR A 50 -12.55 -1.42 2.74
C TYR A 50 -12.78 -0.30 1.72
N SER A 51 -12.45 -0.54 0.48
CA SER A 51 -12.60 0.42 -0.61
C SER A 51 -12.88 -0.31 -1.92
N LYS A 52 -13.10 0.45 -2.97
CA LYS A 52 -13.22 -0.07 -4.33
C LYS A 52 -12.09 0.46 -5.19
N SER A 53 -11.33 -0.43 -5.80
CA SER A 53 -10.33 -0.02 -6.79
C SER A 53 -11.00 0.44 -8.08
N ILE A 54 -10.35 1.36 -8.76
CA ILE A 54 -10.71 1.82 -10.12
C ILE A 54 -9.59 1.50 -11.10
N TRP A 55 -8.40 1.22 -10.60
CA TRP A 55 -7.25 0.78 -11.38
C TRP A 55 -6.52 -0.35 -10.63
N PRO A 56 -5.99 -1.36 -11.33
CA PRO A 56 -6.08 -1.67 -12.77
C PRO A 56 -7.42 -2.25 -13.19
N CYS A 57 -8.30 -2.54 -12.26
CA CYS A 57 -9.67 -3.01 -12.47
C CYS A 57 -10.60 -2.52 -11.36
N SER A 58 -11.89 -2.56 -11.63
CA SER A 58 -12.91 -2.29 -10.62
C SER A 58 -13.14 -3.54 -9.79
N SER A 59 -12.64 -3.55 -8.53
CA SER A 59 -12.85 -4.66 -7.58
C SER A 59 -12.93 -4.15 -6.14
N GLU A 60 -13.62 -4.92 -5.30
CA GLU A 60 -13.63 -4.68 -3.85
C GLU A 60 -12.26 -4.98 -3.27
N ILE A 61 -11.76 -4.07 -2.43
CA ILE A 61 -10.43 -4.14 -1.84
C ILE A 61 -10.55 -4.03 -0.33
N LYS A 62 -9.79 -4.86 0.37
CA LYS A 62 -9.61 -4.77 1.80
C LYS A 62 -8.12 -4.72 2.14
N GLY A 63 -7.80 -4.05 3.23
CA GLY A 63 -6.43 -3.96 3.73
C GLY A 63 -6.38 -3.15 5.02
N PHE A 64 -5.20 -2.68 5.36
CA PHE A 64 -4.95 -1.89 6.56
C PHE A 64 -4.26 -0.59 6.19
N GLU A 65 -4.72 0.51 6.76
CA GLU A 65 -4.00 1.77 6.76
C GLU A 65 -3.18 1.89 8.04
N ILE A 66 -1.87 2.14 7.89
CA ILE A 66 -0.95 2.33 9.01
C ILE A 66 0.02 3.44 8.61
N HIS A 67 -0.33 4.70 8.90
CA HIS A 67 0.52 5.84 8.53
C HIS A 67 0.30 7.05 9.46
N ASN A 68 1.24 7.99 9.44
CA ASN A 68 1.24 9.19 10.28
C ASN A 68 1.12 10.49 9.46
N GLY A 69 0.56 10.44 8.28
CA GLY A 69 0.56 11.63 7.43
C GLY A 69 -0.64 11.73 6.52
N ILE A 70 -0.86 12.95 6.07
CA ILE A 70 -1.82 13.26 5.00
C ILE A 70 -1.02 13.53 3.73
N THR A 71 -1.38 12.87 2.65
CA THR A 71 -0.75 13.05 1.34
C THR A 71 -1.72 13.72 0.38
N GLU A 72 -1.21 14.75 -0.27
CA GLU A 72 -1.95 15.55 -1.23
C GLU A 72 -1.19 15.63 -2.56
N LEU A 73 -1.91 15.95 -3.63
CA LEU A 73 -1.27 16.26 -4.91
C LEU A 73 -0.48 17.56 -4.82
N ASP A 74 0.75 17.53 -5.30
CA ASP A 74 1.55 18.74 -5.46
C ASP A 74 1.08 19.51 -6.69
N LYS A 75 0.21 20.51 -6.46
CA LYS A 75 -0.40 21.35 -7.50
C LYS A 75 0.61 22.15 -8.33
N SER A 76 1.87 22.25 -7.88
CA SER A 76 2.94 22.90 -8.65
C SER A 76 3.39 22.09 -9.87
N GLN A 77 3.07 20.80 -9.91
CA GLN A 77 3.49 19.82 -10.93
C GLN A 77 2.35 19.49 -11.90
N LYS A 78 1.74 20.49 -12.51
CA LYS A 78 0.58 20.34 -13.41
C LYS A 78 0.86 19.48 -14.67
N SER A 79 2.11 19.32 -15.06
CA SER A 79 2.51 18.54 -16.25
C SER A 79 2.41 17.02 -16.07
N LEU A 80 2.41 16.51 -14.83
CA LEU A 80 2.37 15.08 -14.57
C LEU A 80 0.92 14.62 -14.31
N LYS A 81 0.38 13.87 -15.27
CA LYS A 81 -0.93 13.24 -15.10
C LYS A 81 -0.82 12.13 -14.04
N ILE A 82 -1.52 12.31 -12.93
CA ILE A 82 -1.63 11.34 -11.85
C ILE A 82 -3.10 10.98 -11.65
N MET A 83 -3.37 9.72 -11.35
CA MET A 83 -4.72 9.20 -11.22
C MET A 83 -4.85 8.38 -9.92
N PRO A 84 -6.03 8.38 -9.28
CA PRO A 84 -6.26 7.56 -8.09
C PRO A 84 -6.35 6.08 -8.45
N ILE A 85 -5.90 5.22 -7.53
CA ILE A 85 -6.05 3.75 -7.64
C ILE A 85 -7.42 3.32 -7.13
N PHE A 86 -7.97 4.05 -6.16
CA PHE A 86 -9.21 3.71 -5.46
C PHE A 86 -10.25 4.83 -5.59
N LYS A 87 -11.52 4.51 -5.30
CA LYS A 87 -12.55 5.54 -5.15
C LYS A 87 -12.18 6.55 -4.08
N ASP A 88 -11.62 6.06 -2.96
CA ASP A 88 -11.04 6.90 -1.92
C ASP A 88 -9.65 7.34 -2.38
N ALA A 89 -9.60 8.48 -3.05
CA ALA A 89 -8.40 8.97 -3.75
C ALA A 89 -7.17 9.14 -2.85
N GLU A 90 -7.37 9.32 -1.54
CA GLU A 90 -6.29 9.47 -0.55
C GLU A 90 -5.52 8.18 -0.28
N LEU A 91 -6.09 7.02 -0.63
CA LEU A 91 -5.48 5.72 -0.37
C LEU A 91 -4.33 5.36 -1.31
N GLY A 92 -4.30 5.95 -2.50
CA GLY A 92 -3.23 5.65 -3.45
C GLY A 92 -3.40 6.23 -4.83
N TRP A 93 -2.27 6.38 -5.50
CA TRP A 93 -2.17 7.01 -6.82
C TRP A 93 -1.28 6.21 -7.75
N TYR A 94 -1.49 6.41 -9.04
CA TYR A 94 -0.61 5.92 -10.07
C TYR A 94 -0.43 6.93 -11.19
N ARG A 95 0.65 6.79 -11.94
CA ARG A 95 0.87 7.46 -13.22
C ARG A 95 1.57 6.52 -14.19
N GLU A 96 1.34 6.76 -15.46
CA GLU A 96 2.08 6.11 -16.54
C GLU A 96 3.27 6.98 -16.94
N ASN A 97 4.38 6.34 -17.25
CA ASN A 97 5.55 6.99 -17.81
C ASN A 97 5.52 6.96 -19.33
N GLU A 98 6.16 7.92 -19.97
CA GLU A 98 6.30 7.98 -21.43
C GLU A 98 6.92 6.73 -22.04
N GLY A 99 7.75 5.99 -21.31
CA GLY A 99 8.32 4.68 -21.69
C GLY A 99 7.44 3.47 -21.41
N GLY A 100 6.14 3.63 -21.12
CA GLY A 100 5.18 2.53 -20.92
C GLY A 100 5.27 1.84 -19.56
N GLY A 101 6.05 2.37 -18.62
CA GLY A 101 6.08 1.90 -17.23
C GLY A 101 5.01 2.58 -16.38
N THR A 102 4.60 1.92 -15.30
CA THR A 102 3.67 2.47 -14.32
C THR A 102 4.36 2.67 -12.99
N ILE A 103 4.18 3.85 -12.39
CA ILE A 103 4.59 4.15 -11.03
C ILE A 103 3.33 4.26 -10.18
N SER A 104 3.27 3.51 -9.10
CA SER A 104 2.14 3.52 -8.18
C SER A 104 2.58 3.55 -6.73
N GLY A 105 1.76 4.12 -5.87
CA GLY A 105 1.97 4.17 -4.44
C GLY A 105 0.64 4.12 -3.69
N THR A 106 0.59 3.41 -2.57
CA THR A 106 -0.60 3.30 -1.75
C THR A 106 -0.25 3.21 -0.27
N TYR A 107 -1.16 3.70 0.58
CA TYR A 107 -1.16 3.50 2.02
C TYR A 107 -1.81 2.18 2.45
N LEU A 108 -2.47 1.48 1.53
CA LEU A 108 -3.18 0.26 1.83
C LEU A 108 -2.22 -0.93 1.92
N HIS A 109 -1.92 -1.37 3.13
CA HIS A 109 -1.19 -2.61 3.38
C HIS A 109 -2.06 -3.82 3.04
N GLY A 110 -1.46 -4.88 2.53
CA GLY A 110 -2.18 -6.10 2.15
C GLY A 110 -2.91 -6.01 0.81
N ILE A 111 -2.69 -4.98 0.00
CA ILE A 111 -3.36 -4.83 -1.31
C ILE A 111 -3.18 -6.06 -2.21
N PHE A 112 -2.00 -6.70 -2.19
CA PHE A 112 -1.74 -7.91 -2.97
C PHE A 112 -2.41 -9.17 -2.42
N GLU A 113 -3.07 -9.11 -1.27
CA GLU A 113 -3.90 -10.19 -0.75
C GLU A 113 -5.26 -10.25 -1.46
N ASN A 114 -5.64 -9.18 -2.17
CA ASN A 114 -6.85 -9.12 -2.99
C ASN A 114 -6.58 -9.80 -4.35
N ASP A 115 -7.06 -11.01 -4.51
CA ASP A 115 -6.69 -11.92 -5.60
C ASP A 115 -6.98 -11.34 -6.99
N GLU A 116 -8.17 -10.76 -7.20
CA GLU A 116 -8.55 -10.17 -8.48
C GLU A 116 -7.69 -8.95 -8.82
N TRP A 117 -7.52 -8.04 -7.87
CA TRP A 117 -6.69 -6.85 -8.04
C TRP A 117 -5.24 -7.24 -8.37
N ARG A 118 -4.69 -8.19 -7.62
CA ARG A 118 -3.33 -8.71 -7.83
C ARG A 118 -3.14 -9.29 -9.23
N ALA A 119 -4.08 -10.12 -9.69
CA ALA A 119 -4.02 -10.74 -11.00
C ALA A 119 -4.03 -9.67 -12.12
N GLN A 120 -4.90 -8.67 -12.00
CA GLN A 120 -4.99 -7.60 -12.98
C GLN A 120 -3.76 -6.67 -12.95
N TYR A 121 -3.24 -6.37 -11.77
CA TYR A 121 -1.99 -5.60 -11.63
C TYR A 121 -0.81 -6.32 -12.30
N ILE A 122 -0.68 -7.63 -12.08
CA ILE A 122 0.33 -8.44 -12.74
C ILE A 122 0.11 -8.43 -14.25
N ASN A 123 -1.13 -8.49 -14.73
CA ASN A 123 -1.45 -8.47 -16.15
C ASN A 123 -1.08 -7.14 -16.82
N VAL A 124 -1.20 -6.01 -16.14
CA VAL A 124 -0.67 -4.72 -16.64
C VAL A 124 0.83 -4.82 -16.90
N ILE A 125 1.59 -5.35 -15.93
CA ILE A 125 3.05 -5.52 -16.08
C ILE A 125 3.38 -6.49 -17.22
N ARG A 126 2.67 -7.62 -17.29
CA ARG A 126 2.89 -8.66 -18.34
C ARG A 126 2.60 -8.12 -19.73
N LYS A 127 1.50 -7.37 -19.88
CA LYS A 127 1.14 -6.72 -21.16
C LYS A 127 2.24 -5.77 -21.62
N ASN A 128 2.77 -4.94 -20.71
CA ASN A 128 3.87 -4.02 -21.05
C ASN A 128 5.16 -4.77 -21.45
N LYS A 129 5.31 -6.00 -20.99
CA LYS A 129 6.43 -6.89 -21.35
C LYS A 129 6.11 -7.86 -22.50
N LYS A 130 4.94 -7.73 -23.14
CA LYS A 130 4.45 -8.63 -24.21
C LYS A 130 4.40 -10.10 -23.77
N LEU A 131 4.12 -10.36 -22.49
CA LEU A 131 3.97 -11.69 -21.92
C LEU A 131 2.49 -12.09 -21.87
N PRO A 132 2.16 -13.39 -21.97
CA PRO A 132 0.80 -13.90 -21.83
C PRO A 132 0.19 -13.46 -20.47
N THR A 133 -1.10 -13.18 -20.44
CA THR A 133 -1.81 -12.84 -19.21
C THR A 133 -1.95 -14.06 -18.29
N VAL A 134 -2.02 -13.81 -16.98
CA VAL A 134 -2.42 -14.83 -16.00
C VAL A 134 -3.93 -14.84 -15.85
N ASP A 135 -4.51 -16.03 -15.63
CA ASP A 135 -5.94 -16.17 -15.40
C ASP A 135 -6.38 -15.50 -14.09
N LYS A 136 -7.60 -14.94 -14.08
CA LYS A 136 -8.23 -14.38 -12.89
C LYS A 136 -8.47 -15.43 -11.77
N LYS A 137 -8.60 -16.70 -12.12
CA LYS A 137 -8.73 -17.83 -11.18
C LYS A 137 -7.43 -18.21 -10.47
N THR A 138 -6.39 -17.38 -10.56
CA THR A 138 -5.12 -17.60 -9.88
C THR A 138 -5.36 -17.83 -8.38
N ARG A 139 -4.70 -18.83 -7.85
CA ARG A 139 -4.75 -19.36 -6.47
C ARG A 139 -5.10 -18.31 -5.42
N SER A 140 -6.20 -18.53 -4.70
CA SER A 140 -6.62 -17.65 -3.61
C SER A 140 -5.51 -17.53 -2.55
N TYR A 141 -5.07 -16.31 -2.30
CA TYR A 141 -4.08 -16.02 -1.26
C TYR A 141 -4.59 -16.47 0.12
N LYS A 142 -5.88 -16.22 0.38
CA LYS A 142 -6.53 -16.62 1.63
C LYS A 142 -6.45 -18.12 1.86
N ILE A 143 -6.87 -18.91 0.88
CA ILE A 143 -6.84 -20.38 0.98
C ILE A 143 -5.41 -20.90 1.19
N LYS A 144 -4.44 -20.36 0.46
CA LYS A 144 -3.05 -20.75 0.60
C LYS A 144 -2.51 -20.41 1.99
N ARG A 145 -2.83 -19.22 2.51
CA ARG A 145 -2.38 -18.80 3.85
C ARG A 145 -2.99 -19.67 4.93
N GLU A 146 -4.28 -19.97 4.86
CA GLU A 146 -4.96 -20.85 5.79
C GLU A 146 -4.33 -22.26 5.79
N SER A 147 -4.12 -22.83 4.60
CA SER A 147 -3.44 -24.14 4.48
C SER A 147 -2.04 -24.14 5.09
N ILE A 148 -1.27 -23.05 4.98
CA ILE A 148 0.05 -22.95 5.60
C ILE A 148 -0.07 -22.92 7.13
N ILE A 149 -1.04 -22.18 7.66
CA ILE A 149 -1.31 -22.08 9.11
C ILE A 149 -1.73 -23.44 9.65
N ASP A 150 -2.64 -24.13 8.97
CA ASP A 150 -3.12 -25.46 9.37
C ASP A 150 -1.98 -26.50 9.37
N ASN A 151 -1.14 -26.47 8.32
CA ASN A 151 0.04 -27.36 8.25
C ASN A 151 1.01 -27.08 9.40
N LEU A 152 1.25 -25.79 9.73
CA LEU A 152 2.09 -25.41 10.84
C LEU A 152 1.50 -25.88 12.18
N ALA A 153 0.19 -25.68 12.39
CA ALA A 153 -0.50 -26.15 13.59
C ALA A 153 -0.42 -27.68 13.72
N ASN A 154 -0.56 -28.42 12.62
CA ASN A 154 -0.42 -29.86 12.60
C ASN A 154 1.01 -30.31 12.96
N GLU A 155 2.04 -29.61 12.47
CA GLU A 155 3.43 -29.92 12.86
C GLU A 155 3.67 -29.62 14.35
N PHE A 156 3.16 -28.50 14.87
CA PHE A 156 3.23 -28.23 16.31
C PHE A 156 2.57 -29.33 17.15
N ASN A 157 1.38 -29.78 16.76
CA ASN A 157 0.66 -30.85 17.49
C ASN A 157 1.40 -32.21 17.49
N LYS A 158 2.24 -32.50 16.49
CA LYS A 158 3.07 -33.70 16.45
C LYS A 158 4.22 -33.68 17.47
N HIS A 159 4.74 -32.48 17.74
CA HIS A 159 5.98 -32.33 18.53
C HIS A 159 5.73 -31.74 19.93
N LEU A 160 4.57 -31.15 20.19
CA LEU A 160 4.21 -30.53 21.46
C LEU A 160 2.92 -31.14 22.00
N ASN A 161 2.98 -31.63 23.24
CA ASN A 161 1.77 -32.06 23.96
C ASN A 161 1.05 -30.81 24.52
N ILE A 162 0.26 -30.12 23.67
CA ILE A 162 -0.45 -28.89 24.04
C ILE A 162 -1.49 -29.16 25.15
N SER A 163 -2.05 -30.39 25.22
CA SER A 163 -3.04 -30.74 26.23
C SER A 163 -2.49 -30.63 27.66
N SER A 164 -1.18 -30.76 27.83
CA SER A 164 -0.52 -30.63 29.15
C SER A 164 -0.29 -29.15 29.55
N LEU A 165 -0.45 -28.21 28.64
CA LEU A 165 -0.26 -26.76 28.88
C LEU A 165 -1.57 -26.03 29.14
N LEU A 166 -2.72 -26.69 28.88
CA LEU A 166 -4.06 -26.12 29.03
C LEU A 166 -4.78 -26.57 30.30
N ASN A 167 -4.11 -27.43 31.12
CA ASN A 167 -4.51 -27.81 32.47
C ASN A 167 -3.65 -27.06 33.48
#